data_51f13a8aef6f17004229331aa975fb97
#
_entry.id   51f13a8aef6f17004229331aa975fb97
#
_cell.length_a   1.000
_cell.length_b   1.000
_cell.length_c   1.000
_cell.angle_alpha   90.00
_cell.angle_beta   90.00
_cell.angle_gamma   90.00
#
_symmetry.space_group_name_H-M   'P 1'
#
loop_
_entity.id
_entity.type
_entity.pdbx_description
1 polymer ?
#
loop_
_entity_poly.entity_id
_entity_poly.type
_entity_poly.pdbx_seq_one_letter_code
_entity_poly.pdbx_strand_id
1 'polypeptide(L)'
;VRTGNGDEKVLRRDTLGEGLALGREAQRFTIFKDQTSGLEYIRPNAELTGRGLYLELQAYKTHVFLDFREVQDNEWGQYQHLVDYLGGQGVPSINEALRETFLQPIHAPYRELVNASFVRQVLSLRTASGSGMVPEAEAIAFNILSDEEKASVLKQNEAVALADETAKLSNEKKPEDEAATDTAEVVEAVSAMPAEALEDEASKPKPAPKPTPTQLLLAEVEKKVLKLGQEIKRFTEGEGDPEALAAEIVSQLEKVLHLDTLPARALLAGTPDYDQAVGYIRDGLKGGDWTWGALLAWLFTHSLGKIVTETGYDTQSRSWVDEWLLRKTILNMLRDLGADEALAARGVLLVNALIGQEGCFKAQVNEAKPAYRVVEALLKDDDVRGFLKVNRYQDVLWYNKEAFDQLLGLLLLAAVIDVTSAPDKTDQEAADELSAYYAIVKELHAAKAHSDYRVEKLLAAARGSLAPVAPKGVAPHAVATAPQVGTATQPGVPATGPRSATQGAEPMVVPGAAPTSGTGSGPQEAS
;
A
#
# COMPACT_ATOMS: atom_id res chain seq x y z
N VAL A 1 -26.71 51.38 -2.98
CA VAL A 1 -26.40 51.60 -4.40
C VAL A 1 -26.59 53.07 -4.70
N ARG A 2 -25.68 53.71 -5.47
CA ARG A 2 -25.88 55.07 -6.01
C ARG A 2 -26.86 54.98 -7.17
N THR A 3 -27.95 55.73 -7.08
CA THR A 3 -28.97 55.82 -8.12
C THR A 3 -28.89 57.23 -8.76
N GLY A 4 -28.42 57.34 -9.99
CA GLY A 4 -28.36 58.61 -10.75
C GLY A 4 -27.15 59.51 -10.46
N ASN A 5 -27.19 60.76 -10.96
CA ASN A 5 -26.09 61.76 -10.94
C ASN A 5 -25.97 62.51 -9.60
N GLY A 6 -26.58 62.07 -8.51
CA GLY A 6 -26.52 62.71 -7.21
C GLY A 6 -25.98 61.82 -6.10
N ASP A 7 -25.80 62.44 -4.89
CA ASP A 7 -25.37 61.75 -3.67
C ASP A 7 -26.48 60.92 -3.02
N GLU A 8 -27.62 60.75 -3.67
CA GLU A 8 -28.72 59.94 -3.16
C GLU A 8 -28.34 58.45 -3.20
N LYS A 9 -28.30 57.85 -2.00
CA LYS A 9 -28.09 56.42 -1.81
C LYS A 9 -29.42 55.76 -1.46
N VAL A 10 -29.85 54.81 -2.30
CA VAL A 10 -31.02 53.98 -2.02
C VAL A 10 -30.56 52.63 -1.48
N LEU A 11 -31.13 52.20 -0.38
CA LEU A 11 -30.90 50.85 0.16
C LEU A 11 -31.69 49.86 -0.71
N ARG A 12 -30.97 49.05 -1.46
CA ARG A 12 -31.53 47.94 -2.24
C ARG A 12 -31.30 46.65 -1.43
N ARG A 13 -32.34 45.89 -1.22
CA ARG A 13 -32.27 44.57 -0.57
C ARG A 13 -32.27 43.52 -1.71
N ASP A 14 -31.15 42.84 -1.87
CA ASP A 14 -31.02 41.72 -2.79
C ASP A 14 -30.82 40.43 -2.02
N THR A 15 -31.26 39.31 -2.57
CA THR A 15 -30.89 37.98 -2.09
C THR A 15 -29.45 37.69 -2.43
N LEU A 16 -28.85 36.66 -1.79
CA LEU A 16 -27.48 36.22 -2.09
C LEU A 16 -27.33 35.87 -3.58
N GLY A 17 -28.31 35.12 -4.12
CA GLY A 17 -28.31 34.74 -5.53
C GLY A 17 -28.39 35.92 -6.48
N GLU A 18 -29.18 36.96 -6.16
CA GLU A 18 -29.26 38.19 -6.96
C GLU A 18 -27.98 39.02 -6.85
N GLY A 19 -27.39 39.09 -5.65
CA GLY A 19 -26.14 39.81 -5.41
C GLY A 19 -24.94 39.20 -6.12
N LEU A 20 -24.92 37.87 -6.26
CA LEU A 20 -23.91 37.12 -7.00
C LEU A 20 -24.25 36.90 -8.47
N ALA A 21 -25.42 37.38 -8.93
CA ALA A 21 -25.94 37.20 -10.30
C ALA A 21 -25.98 35.71 -10.73
N LEU A 22 -26.37 34.79 -9.83
CA LEU A 22 -26.41 33.37 -10.11
C LEU A 22 -27.52 33.00 -11.08
N GLY A 23 -27.21 32.14 -12.06
CA GLY A 23 -28.17 31.55 -12.99
C GLY A 23 -29.22 30.71 -12.24
N ARG A 24 -30.47 30.72 -12.74
CA ARG A 24 -31.61 30.03 -12.12
C ARG A 24 -31.93 28.67 -12.78
N GLU A 25 -31.09 28.24 -13.72
CA GLU A 25 -31.28 26.94 -14.37
C GLU A 25 -31.01 25.79 -13.38
N ALA A 26 -31.78 24.71 -13.49
CA ALA A 26 -31.75 23.59 -12.55
C ALA A 26 -30.41 22.83 -12.51
N GLN A 27 -29.59 22.93 -13.58
CA GLN A 27 -28.31 22.23 -13.69
C GLN A 27 -27.10 23.13 -13.40
N ARG A 28 -27.30 24.21 -12.63
CA ARG A 28 -26.22 25.11 -12.21
C ARG A 28 -25.92 25.00 -10.74
N PHE A 29 -24.64 25.01 -10.45
CA PHE A 29 -24.09 24.89 -9.11
C PHE A 29 -23.09 26.00 -8.88
N THR A 30 -22.97 26.43 -7.62
CA THR A 30 -21.97 27.41 -7.21
C THR A 30 -20.98 26.75 -6.28
N ILE A 31 -19.70 26.85 -6.63
CA ILE A 31 -18.55 26.46 -5.82
C ILE A 31 -18.00 27.70 -5.15
N PHE A 32 -17.68 27.61 -3.84
CA PHE A 32 -17.08 28.70 -3.08
C PHE A 32 -16.16 28.15 -2.00
N LYS A 33 -15.21 28.97 -1.56
CA LYS A 33 -14.19 28.57 -0.60
C LYS A 33 -14.36 29.31 0.72
N ASP A 34 -14.31 28.57 1.82
CA ASP A 34 -14.17 29.14 3.15
C ASP A 34 -12.69 29.41 3.45
N GLN A 35 -12.32 30.65 3.61
CA GLN A 35 -10.94 31.07 3.88
C GLN A 35 -10.47 30.65 5.27
N THR A 36 -11.38 30.41 6.21
CA THR A 36 -11.03 30.05 7.58
C THR A 36 -10.62 28.58 7.68
N SER A 37 -11.37 27.69 7.02
CA SER A 37 -11.06 26.25 6.99
C SER A 37 -10.19 25.84 5.79
N GLY A 38 -10.11 26.66 4.76
CA GLY A 38 -9.46 26.34 3.48
C GLY A 38 -10.28 25.39 2.59
N LEU A 39 -11.50 24.98 3.02
CA LEU A 39 -12.32 24.01 2.30
C LEU A 39 -13.18 24.69 1.23
N GLU A 40 -13.36 23.98 0.11
CA GLU A 40 -14.31 24.32 -0.94
C GLU A 40 -15.66 23.64 -0.68
N TYR A 41 -16.73 24.33 -1.02
CA TYR A 41 -18.11 23.87 -0.92
C TYR A 41 -18.79 23.97 -2.26
N ILE A 42 -19.78 23.12 -2.52
CA ILE A 42 -20.63 23.20 -3.69
C ILE A 42 -22.11 23.18 -3.25
N ARG A 43 -22.93 24.03 -3.87
CA ARG A 43 -24.39 24.10 -3.64
C ARG A 43 -25.13 24.29 -4.95
N PRO A 44 -26.32 23.71 -5.11
CA PRO A 44 -27.20 24.04 -6.23
C PRO A 44 -27.59 25.52 -6.20
N ASN A 45 -27.58 26.18 -7.34
CA ASN A 45 -28.00 27.59 -7.45
C ASN A 45 -29.45 27.79 -6.99
N ALA A 46 -30.32 26.80 -7.21
CA ALA A 46 -31.71 26.83 -6.75
C ALA A 46 -31.82 26.93 -5.23
N GLU A 47 -30.91 26.29 -4.47
CA GLU A 47 -30.84 26.39 -3.02
C GLU A 47 -30.37 27.78 -2.60
N LEU A 48 -29.28 28.30 -3.18
CA LEU A 48 -28.72 29.60 -2.85
C LEU A 48 -29.66 30.76 -3.20
N THR A 49 -30.43 30.64 -4.29
CA THR A 49 -31.39 31.66 -4.69
C THR A 49 -32.69 31.60 -3.89
N GLY A 50 -33.14 30.39 -3.47
CA GLY A 50 -34.39 30.18 -2.76
C GLY A 50 -34.27 30.34 -1.27
N ARG A 51 -33.29 29.68 -0.65
CA ARG A 51 -33.09 29.62 0.80
C ARG A 51 -31.91 30.44 1.31
N GLY A 52 -31.02 30.88 0.40
CA GLY A 52 -29.75 31.49 0.77
C GLY A 52 -28.71 30.46 1.22
N LEU A 53 -27.59 30.93 1.75
CA LEU A 53 -26.54 30.08 2.32
C LEU A 53 -26.86 29.77 3.77
N TYR A 54 -27.28 28.54 4.05
CA TYR A 54 -27.49 28.06 5.42
C TYR A 54 -26.14 27.71 6.06
N LEU A 55 -25.91 28.22 7.28
CA LEU A 55 -24.69 28.02 8.04
C LEU A 55 -25.02 27.76 9.51
N GLU A 56 -24.38 26.76 10.09
CA GLU A 56 -24.36 26.54 11.53
C GLU A 56 -23.11 27.13 12.15
N LEU A 57 -23.24 28.27 12.81
CA LEU A 57 -22.12 28.92 13.49
C LEU A 57 -22.12 28.52 14.98
N GLN A 58 -21.08 27.84 15.40
CA GLN A 58 -20.79 27.63 16.81
C GLN A 58 -20.27 28.92 17.45
N ALA A 59 -20.37 29.01 18.78
CA ALA A 59 -19.89 30.17 19.54
C ALA A 59 -18.41 30.48 19.18
N TYR A 60 -18.12 31.74 18.88
CA TYR A 60 -16.79 32.26 18.53
C TYR A 60 -16.20 31.72 17.22
N LYS A 61 -16.99 31.08 16.35
CA LYS A 61 -16.54 30.68 15.01
C LYS A 61 -16.93 31.71 13.97
N THR A 62 -16.00 31.96 13.04
CA THR A 62 -16.20 32.86 11.90
C THR A 62 -15.92 32.10 10.62
N HIS A 63 -16.74 32.30 9.61
CA HIS A 63 -16.51 31.81 8.26
C HIS A 63 -16.46 32.98 7.29
N VAL A 64 -15.55 32.93 6.33
CA VAL A 64 -15.39 33.92 5.27
C VAL A 64 -15.39 33.20 3.94
N PHE A 65 -16.47 33.35 3.17
CA PHE A 65 -16.60 32.68 1.90
C PHE A 65 -16.20 33.61 0.74
N LEU A 66 -15.28 33.14 -0.09
CA LEU A 66 -14.75 33.83 -1.26
C LEU A 66 -14.76 32.88 -2.48
N ASP A 67 -14.28 33.39 -3.59
CA ASP A 67 -14.06 32.62 -4.83
C ASP A 67 -15.34 31.93 -5.35
N PHE A 68 -16.48 32.63 -5.30
CA PHE A 68 -17.72 32.13 -5.86
C PHE A 68 -17.58 31.96 -7.37
N ARG A 69 -17.71 30.72 -7.84
CA ARG A 69 -17.70 30.36 -9.25
C ARG A 69 -18.89 29.50 -9.61
N GLU A 70 -19.57 29.84 -10.68
CA GLU A 70 -20.69 29.05 -11.18
C GLU A 70 -20.18 27.97 -12.14
N VAL A 71 -20.72 26.79 -12.03
CA VAL A 71 -20.46 25.64 -12.91
C VAL A 71 -21.78 25.06 -13.39
N GLN A 72 -21.77 24.53 -14.60
CA GLN A 72 -22.93 23.90 -15.21
C GLN A 72 -22.71 22.38 -15.27
N ASP A 73 -23.74 21.63 -14.96
CA ASP A 73 -23.70 20.18 -15.05
C ASP A 73 -23.68 19.72 -16.52
N ASN A 74 -23.15 18.52 -16.72
CA ASN A 74 -23.19 17.86 -18.00
C ASN A 74 -24.35 16.86 -18.07
N GLU A 75 -24.49 16.14 -19.20
CA GLU A 75 -25.52 15.13 -19.42
C GLU A 75 -25.48 13.99 -18.38
N TRP A 76 -24.34 13.79 -17.73
CA TRP A 76 -24.11 12.75 -16.72
C TRP A 76 -24.44 13.20 -15.29
N GLY A 77 -24.83 14.46 -15.07
CA GLY A 77 -25.19 14.97 -13.75
C GLY A 77 -24.04 14.95 -12.74
N GLN A 78 -22.80 15.17 -13.18
CA GLN A 78 -21.59 14.98 -12.35
C GLN A 78 -21.57 15.84 -11.08
N TYR A 79 -22.00 17.09 -11.16
CA TYR A 79 -22.05 17.99 -10.00
C TYR A 79 -23.24 17.67 -9.09
N GLN A 80 -24.37 17.22 -9.64
CA GLN A 80 -25.49 16.75 -8.85
C GLN A 80 -25.09 15.53 -8.03
N HIS A 81 -24.45 14.53 -8.64
CA HIS A 81 -23.93 13.34 -7.93
C HIS A 81 -22.93 13.73 -6.86
N LEU A 82 -22.04 14.69 -7.13
CA LEU A 82 -21.09 15.17 -6.15
C LEU A 82 -21.77 15.87 -4.95
N VAL A 83 -22.79 16.70 -5.21
CA VAL A 83 -23.57 17.36 -4.13
C VAL A 83 -24.24 16.33 -3.24
N ASP A 84 -24.87 15.30 -3.85
CA ASP A 84 -25.52 14.21 -3.12
C ASP A 84 -24.51 13.40 -2.28
N TYR A 85 -23.33 13.13 -2.86
CA TYR A 85 -22.23 12.42 -2.19
C TYR A 85 -21.66 13.22 -0.99
N LEU A 86 -21.43 14.52 -1.18
CA LEU A 86 -20.85 15.37 -0.13
C LEU A 86 -21.85 15.70 0.98
N GLY A 87 -23.16 15.64 0.72
CA GLY A 87 -24.20 15.95 1.72
C GLY A 87 -24.01 17.33 2.36
N GLY A 88 -23.42 18.27 1.62
CA GLY A 88 -23.14 19.62 2.11
C GLY A 88 -21.82 19.81 2.82
N GLN A 89 -20.99 18.79 2.96
CA GLN A 89 -19.66 18.90 3.56
C GLN A 89 -18.67 19.62 2.64
N GLY A 90 -17.72 20.34 3.24
CA GLY A 90 -16.61 20.96 2.54
C GLY A 90 -15.47 19.96 2.29
N VAL A 91 -14.76 20.13 1.17
CA VAL A 91 -13.60 19.33 0.77
C VAL A 91 -12.42 20.23 0.42
N PRO A 92 -11.19 19.72 0.49
CA PRO A 92 -10.00 20.51 0.11
C PRO A 92 -10.04 21.02 -1.33
N SER A 93 -10.62 20.22 -2.26
CA SER A 93 -10.79 20.57 -3.67
C SER A 93 -12.02 19.89 -4.25
N ILE A 94 -12.95 20.68 -4.80
CA ILE A 94 -14.14 20.15 -5.51
C ILE A 94 -13.73 19.39 -6.77
N ASN A 95 -12.69 19.83 -7.48
CA ASN A 95 -12.20 19.14 -8.67
C ASN A 95 -11.65 17.76 -8.34
N GLU A 96 -10.95 17.61 -7.22
CA GLU A 96 -10.45 16.32 -6.75
C GLU A 96 -11.59 15.40 -6.30
N ALA A 97 -12.55 15.94 -5.52
CA ALA A 97 -13.73 15.19 -5.10
C ALA A 97 -14.57 14.71 -6.30
N LEU A 98 -14.69 15.54 -7.34
CA LEU A 98 -15.38 15.17 -8.58
C LEU A 98 -14.67 14.00 -9.29
N ARG A 99 -13.34 14.05 -9.38
CA ARG A 99 -12.54 12.93 -9.91
C ARG A 99 -12.71 11.67 -9.06
N GLU A 100 -12.67 11.78 -7.74
CA GLU A 100 -12.88 10.65 -6.83
C GLU A 100 -14.25 10.01 -7.03
N THR A 101 -15.31 10.80 -7.19
CA THR A 101 -16.66 10.30 -7.43
C THR A 101 -16.75 9.55 -8.77
N PHE A 102 -16.11 10.10 -9.81
CA PHE A 102 -16.09 9.48 -11.13
C PHE A 102 -15.26 8.18 -11.16
N LEU A 103 -14.18 8.12 -10.38
CA LEU A 103 -13.30 6.96 -10.28
C LEU A 103 -13.77 5.93 -9.25
N GLN A 104 -14.90 6.17 -8.57
CA GLN A 104 -15.41 5.27 -7.53
C GLN A 104 -15.56 3.80 -7.98
N PRO A 105 -15.98 3.48 -9.22
CA PRO A 105 -16.03 2.09 -9.69
C PRO A 105 -14.67 1.38 -9.67
N ILE A 106 -13.57 2.13 -9.88
CA ILE A 106 -12.19 1.61 -9.81
C ILE A 106 -11.69 1.62 -8.35
N HIS A 107 -11.97 2.72 -7.61
CA HIS A 107 -11.50 2.87 -6.23
C HIS A 107 -12.10 1.82 -5.29
N ALA A 108 -13.36 1.45 -5.44
CA ALA A 108 -14.01 0.52 -4.53
C ALA A 108 -13.31 -0.86 -4.54
N PRO A 109 -13.19 -1.58 -5.67
CA PRO A 109 -12.49 -2.86 -5.70
C PRO A 109 -10.99 -2.73 -5.40
N TYR A 110 -10.33 -1.62 -5.77
CA TYR A 110 -8.93 -1.39 -5.45
C TYR A 110 -8.70 -1.27 -3.92
N ARG A 111 -9.56 -0.55 -3.19
CA ARG A 111 -9.50 -0.45 -1.72
C ARG A 111 -9.76 -1.79 -1.02
N GLU A 112 -10.53 -2.68 -1.63
CA GLU A 112 -10.73 -4.03 -1.09
C GLU A 112 -9.44 -4.88 -1.15
N LEU A 113 -8.54 -4.60 -2.08
CA LEU A 113 -7.24 -5.26 -2.25
C LEU A 113 -6.12 -4.54 -1.48
N VAL A 114 -6.08 -3.20 -1.57
CA VAL A 114 -5.02 -2.36 -1.00
C VAL A 114 -5.50 -1.71 0.28
N ASN A 115 -5.48 -2.47 1.38
CA ASN A 115 -5.83 -2.00 2.71
C ASN A 115 -5.03 -2.74 3.79
N ALA A 116 -4.91 -2.14 4.97
CA ALA A 116 -4.10 -2.67 6.08
C ALA A 116 -4.61 -4.01 6.63
N SER A 117 -5.93 -4.25 6.63
CA SER A 117 -6.50 -5.51 7.10
C SER A 117 -6.07 -6.66 6.21
N PHE A 118 -6.12 -6.47 4.89
CA PHE A 118 -5.67 -7.46 3.92
C PHE A 118 -4.17 -7.75 4.05
N VAL A 119 -3.32 -6.72 4.21
CA VAL A 119 -1.88 -6.90 4.43
C VAL A 119 -1.62 -7.76 5.67
N ARG A 120 -2.26 -7.45 6.80
CA ARG A 120 -2.12 -8.23 8.04
C ARG A 120 -2.61 -9.66 7.88
N GLN A 121 -3.67 -9.88 7.11
CA GLN A 121 -4.19 -11.21 6.79
C GLN A 121 -3.17 -12.03 5.99
N VAL A 122 -2.57 -11.48 4.94
CA VAL A 122 -1.49 -12.12 4.17
C VAL A 122 -0.32 -12.48 5.09
N LEU A 123 0.11 -11.55 5.95
CA LEU A 123 1.21 -11.78 6.90
C LEU A 123 0.89 -12.89 7.89
N SER A 124 -0.33 -12.96 8.40
CA SER A 124 -0.75 -14.01 9.35
C SER A 124 -0.78 -15.39 8.71
N LEU A 125 -1.23 -15.51 7.46
CA LEU A 125 -1.20 -16.78 6.72
C LEU A 125 0.23 -17.27 6.44
N ARG A 126 1.16 -16.36 6.16
CA ARG A 126 2.58 -16.70 6.00
C ARG A 126 3.19 -17.27 7.28
N THR A 127 2.94 -16.62 8.43
CA THR A 127 3.46 -17.08 9.72
C THR A 127 2.86 -18.41 10.16
N ALA A 128 1.59 -18.65 9.85
CA ALA A 128 0.92 -19.92 10.14
C ALA A 128 1.50 -21.08 9.32
N SER A 129 1.88 -20.87 8.06
CA SER A 129 2.53 -21.87 7.22
C SER A 129 3.90 -22.34 7.75
N GLY A 130 4.61 -21.46 8.48
CA GLY A 130 5.93 -21.78 9.06
C GLY A 130 5.91 -22.43 10.45
N SER A 131 4.78 -22.39 11.17
CA SER A 131 4.73 -22.70 12.61
C SER A 131 3.94 -23.95 13.00
N GLY A 132 3.23 -24.60 12.10
CA GLY A 132 2.49 -25.85 12.42
C GLY A 132 1.34 -25.69 13.45
N MET A 133 0.95 -24.47 13.84
CA MET A 133 -0.14 -24.19 14.78
C MET A 133 -1.45 -23.85 14.03
N VAL A 134 -2.41 -24.76 14.11
CA VAL A 134 -3.68 -24.74 13.35
C VAL A 134 -4.83 -23.89 13.95
N PRO A 135 -4.84 -23.42 15.23
CA PRO A 135 -6.05 -22.78 15.78
C PRO A 135 -6.34 -21.35 15.24
N GLU A 136 -5.33 -20.64 14.78
CA GLU A 136 -5.51 -19.26 14.27
C GLU A 136 -5.97 -19.21 12.81
N ALA A 137 -5.72 -20.27 12.06
CA ALA A 137 -6.12 -20.39 10.66
C ALA A 137 -7.63 -20.49 10.45
N GLU A 138 -8.38 -21.07 11.40
CA GLU A 138 -9.85 -21.15 11.32
C GLU A 138 -10.53 -19.80 11.57
N ALA A 139 -9.99 -19.01 12.50
CA ALA A 139 -10.47 -17.64 12.77
C ALA A 139 -10.21 -16.70 11.59
N ILE A 140 -9.08 -16.88 10.90
CA ILE A 140 -8.71 -16.11 9.71
C ILE A 140 -9.59 -16.50 8.53
N ALA A 141 -9.85 -17.80 8.31
CA ALA A 141 -10.75 -18.28 7.27
C ALA A 141 -12.18 -17.72 7.43
N PHE A 142 -12.66 -17.60 8.69
CA PHE A 142 -13.96 -17.02 8.97
C PHE A 142 -14.04 -15.53 8.62
N ASN A 143 -12.95 -14.77 8.82
CA ASN A 143 -12.91 -13.33 8.51
C ASN A 143 -12.85 -13.03 6.99
N ILE A 144 -12.43 -13.98 6.18
CA ILE A 144 -12.35 -13.88 4.72
C ILE A 144 -13.74 -13.97 4.05
N LEU A 145 -14.69 -14.66 4.70
CA LEU A 145 -16.01 -14.92 4.14
C LEU A 145 -16.85 -13.62 4.08
N SER A 146 -17.69 -13.51 3.06
CA SER A 146 -18.72 -12.48 2.99
C SER A 146 -19.72 -12.63 4.15
N ASP A 147 -20.48 -11.58 4.47
CA ASP A 147 -21.42 -11.60 5.59
C ASP A 147 -22.52 -12.67 5.41
N GLU A 148 -22.90 -13.00 4.15
CA GLU A 148 -23.82 -14.09 3.84
C GLU A 148 -23.18 -15.48 4.06
N GLU A 149 -21.92 -15.64 3.68
CA GLU A 149 -21.15 -16.87 3.89
C GLU A 149 -20.83 -17.08 5.38
N LYS A 150 -20.51 -16.01 6.14
CA LYS A 150 -20.38 -16.06 7.60
C LYS A 150 -21.64 -16.54 8.29
N ALA A 151 -22.79 -16.01 7.87
CA ALA A 151 -24.10 -16.44 8.39
C ALA A 151 -24.41 -17.91 8.08
N SER A 152 -23.96 -18.40 6.91
CA SER A 152 -24.10 -19.81 6.52
C SER A 152 -23.24 -20.74 7.35
N VAL A 153 -21.96 -20.36 7.59
CA VAL A 153 -21.01 -21.12 8.42
C VAL A 153 -21.46 -21.16 9.88
N LEU A 154 -21.98 -20.05 10.42
CA LEU A 154 -22.53 -20.01 11.79
C LEU A 154 -23.72 -20.95 11.95
N LYS A 155 -24.67 -20.97 10.99
CA LYS A 155 -25.80 -21.89 11.01
C LYS A 155 -25.38 -23.36 10.89
N GLN A 156 -24.32 -23.64 10.13
CA GLN A 156 -23.78 -24.99 9.97
C GLN A 156 -23.08 -25.47 11.26
N ASN A 157 -22.35 -24.58 11.92
CA ASN A 157 -21.70 -24.87 13.19
C ASN A 157 -22.72 -25.07 14.35
N GLU A 158 -23.81 -24.27 14.39
CA GLU A 158 -24.92 -24.50 15.30
C GLU A 158 -25.62 -25.83 15.07
N ALA A 159 -25.82 -26.23 13.82
CA ALA A 159 -26.42 -27.54 13.48
C ALA A 159 -25.52 -28.72 13.88
N VAL A 160 -24.19 -28.59 13.72
CA VAL A 160 -23.20 -29.59 14.15
C VAL A 160 -23.14 -29.68 15.69
N ALA A 161 -23.17 -28.53 16.40
CA ALA A 161 -23.19 -28.49 17.86
C ALA A 161 -24.46 -29.14 18.43
N LEU A 162 -25.62 -28.88 17.83
CA LEU A 162 -26.88 -29.53 18.22
C LEU A 162 -26.84 -31.05 17.96
N ALA A 163 -26.24 -31.49 16.86
CA ALA A 163 -26.09 -32.91 16.55
C ALA A 163 -25.14 -33.61 17.56
N ASP A 164 -24.06 -32.94 17.99
CA ASP A 164 -23.13 -33.46 18.99
C ASP A 164 -23.74 -33.51 20.41
N GLU A 165 -24.58 -32.51 20.75
CA GLU A 165 -25.33 -32.48 22.00
C GLU A 165 -26.43 -33.55 22.06
N THR A 166 -27.12 -33.80 20.93
CA THR A 166 -28.09 -34.90 20.83
C THR A 166 -27.42 -36.28 20.86
N ALA A 167 -26.20 -36.41 20.29
CA ALA A 167 -25.42 -37.65 20.37
C ALA A 167 -24.89 -37.89 21.80
N LYS A 168 -24.52 -36.87 22.56
CA LYS A 168 -24.16 -36.98 23.96
C LYS A 168 -25.34 -37.33 24.86
N LEU A 169 -26.52 -36.75 24.62
CA LEU A 169 -27.74 -37.06 25.35
C LEU A 169 -28.26 -38.49 25.08
N SER A 170 -27.99 -39.04 23.88
CA SER A 170 -28.33 -40.44 23.58
C SER A 170 -27.36 -41.47 24.21
N ASN A 171 -26.16 -41.04 24.57
CA ASN A 171 -25.16 -41.92 25.19
C ASN A 171 -25.24 -41.92 26.73
N GLU A 172 -25.96 -40.96 27.35
CA GLU A 172 -26.13 -40.88 28.82
C GLU A 172 -27.34 -41.65 29.38
N LYS A 173 -28.14 -42.34 28.49
CA LYS A 173 -29.24 -43.21 28.95
C LYS A 173 -28.90 -44.67 28.76
N LYS A 174 -28.01 -45.21 29.62
CA LYS A 174 -27.92 -46.61 29.87
C LYS A 174 -28.17 -46.80 31.37
N PRO A 175 -29.31 -47.37 31.78
CA PRO A 175 -29.49 -47.80 33.17
C PRO A 175 -28.73 -49.11 33.39
N GLU A 176 -27.96 -49.14 34.45
CA GLU A 176 -27.54 -50.36 35.12
C GLU A 176 -28.79 -50.93 35.82
N ASP A 177 -29.19 -52.16 35.52
CA ASP A 177 -29.35 -53.26 36.48
C ASP A 177 -30.24 -54.36 35.95
N GLU A 178 -29.82 -55.56 36.34
CA GLU A 178 -30.52 -56.84 36.58
C GLU A 178 -30.76 -57.83 35.45
N ALA A 179 -29.93 -58.88 35.60
CA ALA A 179 -30.24 -60.32 35.71
C ALA A 179 -30.77 -61.10 34.51
N ALA A 180 -29.84 -61.95 34.09
CA ALA A 180 -30.03 -63.38 33.74
C ALA A 180 -31.39 -63.86 33.20
N THR A 181 -31.36 -64.30 31.98
CA THR A 181 -31.63 -65.66 31.49
C THR A 181 -32.00 -65.66 30.02
N ASP A 182 -31.57 -66.74 29.39
CA ASP A 182 -31.93 -67.22 28.05
C ASP A 182 -31.20 -66.64 26.83
N THR A 183 -30.01 -67.17 26.66
CA THR A 183 -29.25 -67.24 25.42
C THR A 183 -29.61 -68.53 24.68
N ALA A 184 -30.55 -68.53 23.73
CA ALA A 184 -30.70 -69.65 22.79
C ALA A 184 -31.45 -69.33 21.47
N GLU A 185 -31.83 -68.14 21.16
CA GLU A 185 -32.67 -67.94 19.97
C GLU A 185 -32.30 -66.76 19.02
N VAL A 186 -31.09 -66.24 19.10
CA VAL A 186 -30.64 -65.10 18.26
C VAL A 186 -29.47 -65.46 17.31
N VAL A 187 -29.07 -66.75 17.24
CA VAL A 187 -27.94 -67.14 16.36
C VAL A 187 -28.36 -67.57 14.97
N GLU A 188 -29.67 -67.73 14.69
CA GLU A 188 -30.16 -68.25 13.39
C GLU A 188 -30.69 -67.19 12.42
N ALA A 189 -30.66 -65.90 12.79
CA ALA A 189 -31.15 -64.80 11.93
C ALA A 189 -30.05 -63.99 11.18
N VAL A 190 -28.75 -64.34 11.33
CA VAL A 190 -27.63 -63.61 10.68
C VAL A 190 -27.08 -64.35 9.44
N SER A 191 -27.62 -65.55 9.10
CA SER A 191 -27.07 -66.39 8.01
C SER A 191 -27.86 -66.33 6.69
N ALA A 192 -28.73 -65.33 6.51
CA ALA A 192 -29.53 -65.19 5.28
C ALA A 192 -29.62 -63.75 4.76
N MET A 193 -28.48 -63.11 4.57
CA MET A 193 -28.40 -61.89 3.75
C MET A 193 -27.57 -62.19 2.49
N PRO A 194 -28.06 -61.91 1.28
CA PRO A 194 -27.32 -62.17 0.05
C PRO A 194 -26.08 -61.26 -0.04
N ALA A 195 -25.01 -61.85 -0.58
CA ALA A 195 -23.69 -61.23 -0.75
C ALA A 195 -23.65 -60.03 -1.73
N GLU A 196 -24.81 -59.60 -2.26
CA GLU A 196 -24.91 -58.46 -3.20
C GLU A 196 -25.09 -57.09 -2.53
N ALA A 197 -25.24 -56.98 -1.20
CA ALA A 197 -25.43 -55.69 -0.52
C ALA A 197 -24.13 -55.10 0.05
N LEU A 198 -22.94 -55.74 -0.13
CA LEU A 198 -21.67 -55.28 0.37
C LEU A 198 -20.75 -54.60 -0.66
N GLU A 199 -21.14 -54.54 -1.94
CA GLU A 199 -20.35 -53.87 -2.98
C GLU A 199 -20.73 -52.40 -3.24
N ASP A 200 -21.79 -51.86 -2.64
CA ASP A 200 -22.28 -50.50 -2.94
C ASP A 200 -21.86 -49.43 -1.93
N GLU A 201 -21.15 -49.77 -0.83
CA GLU A 201 -20.59 -48.80 0.09
C GLU A 201 -19.15 -48.36 -0.24
N ALA A 202 -18.46 -49.06 -1.17
CA ALA A 202 -17.12 -48.69 -1.62
C ALA A 202 -17.11 -47.59 -2.70
N SER A 203 -18.28 -47.13 -3.15
CA SER A 203 -18.45 -46.21 -4.29
C SER A 203 -18.98 -44.83 -3.90
N LYS A 204 -19.05 -44.48 -2.61
CA LYS A 204 -19.34 -43.11 -2.22
C LYS A 204 -18.06 -42.26 -2.44
N PRO A 205 -18.11 -41.21 -3.27
CA PRO A 205 -16.96 -40.35 -3.46
C PRO A 205 -16.60 -39.78 -2.10
N LYS A 206 -15.31 -39.96 -1.72
CA LYS A 206 -14.73 -39.36 -0.54
C LYS A 206 -15.04 -37.86 -0.55
N PRO A 207 -15.63 -37.28 0.50
CA PRO A 207 -15.94 -35.84 0.50
C PRO A 207 -14.68 -35.08 0.13
N ALA A 208 -14.82 -34.16 -0.82
CA ALA A 208 -13.71 -33.29 -1.26
C ALA A 208 -13.09 -32.61 -0.06
N PRO A 209 -11.75 -32.56 0.03
CA PRO A 209 -11.09 -31.89 1.13
C PRO A 209 -11.58 -30.45 1.23
N LYS A 210 -11.90 -29.99 2.43
CA LYS A 210 -12.30 -28.60 2.68
C LYS A 210 -11.20 -27.67 2.19
N PRO A 211 -11.53 -26.55 1.51
CA PRO A 211 -10.52 -25.60 1.02
C PRO A 211 -9.70 -25.05 2.19
N THR A 212 -8.41 -24.92 1.98
CA THR A 212 -7.49 -24.31 2.98
C THR A 212 -7.74 -22.80 3.08
N PRO A 213 -7.38 -22.15 4.22
CA PRO A 213 -7.47 -20.69 4.36
C PRO A 213 -6.75 -19.94 3.22
N THR A 214 -5.61 -20.45 2.77
CA THR A 214 -4.87 -19.91 1.64
C THR A 214 -5.67 -20.00 0.33
N GLN A 215 -6.31 -21.14 0.06
CA GLN A 215 -7.15 -21.29 -1.14
C GLN A 215 -8.37 -20.36 -1.11
N LEU A 216 -8.98 -20.16 0.07
CA LEU A 216 -10.08 -19.21 0.24
C LEU A 216 -9.63 -17.76 -0.04
N LEU A 217 -8.49 -17.36 0.49
CA LEU A 217 -7.91 -16.05 0.24
C LEU A 217 -7.64 -15.84 -1.27
N LEU A 218 -6.99 -16.80 -1.92
CA LEU A 218 -6.67 -16.69 -3.35
C LEU A 218 -7.93 -16.57 -4.21
N ALA A 219 -8.98 -17.37 -3.91
CA ALA A 219 -10.26 -17.30 -4.61
C ALA A 219 -11.00 -15.96 -4.39
N GLU A 220 -10.90 -15.38 -3.19
CA GLU A 220 -11.44 -14.05 -2.90
C GLU A 220 -10.69 -12.97 -3.68
N VAL A 221 -9.36 -13.02 -3.71
CA VAL A 221 -8.51 -12.08 -4.46
C VAL A 221 -8.81 -12.17 -5.95
N GLU A 222 -8.96 -13.39 -6.50
CA GLU A 222 -9.33 -13.59 -7.90
C GLU A 222 -10.61 -12.83 -8.27
N LYS A 223 -11.67 -12.98 -7.48
CA LYS A 223 -12.94 -12.27 -7.68
C LYS A 223 -12.78 -10.74 -7.63
N LYS A 224 -11.99 -10.23 -6.67
CA LYS A 224 -11.77 -8.80 -6.50
C LYS A 224 -10.93 -8.21 -7.63
N VAL A 225 -9.87 -8.90 -8.05
CA VAL A 225 -9.01 -8.47 -9.17
C VAL A 225 -9.80 -8.55 -10.49
N LEU A 226 -10.56 -9.60 -10.70
CA LEU A 226 -11.44 -9.71 -11.88
C LEU A 226 -12.41 -8.53 -11.96
N LYS A 227 -13.09 -8.20 -10.84
CA LYS A 227 -13.96 -7.02 -10.76
C LYS A 227 -13.22 -5.73 -11.06
N LEU A 228 -12.04 -5.54 -10.49
CA LEU A 228 -11.20 -4.37 -10.76
C LEU A 228 -10.81 -4.28 -12.24
N GLY A 229 -10.35 -5.38 -12.83
CA GLY A 229 -9.99 -5.44 -14.25
C GLY A 229 -11.18 -5.16 -15.19
N GLN A 230 -12.36 -5.65 -14.85
CA GLN A 230 -13.59 -5.37 -15.60
C GLN A 230 -13.97 -3.87 -15.55
N GLU A 231 -13.89 -3.24 -14.38
CA GLU A 231 -14.16 -1.80 -14.25
C GLU A 231 -13.10 -0.96 -14.98
N ILE A 232 -11.82 -1.34 -14.91
CA ILE A 232 -10.76 -0.69 -15.70
C ILE A 232 -11.06 -0.83 -17.20
N LYS A 233 -11.36 -2.04 -17.67
CA LYS A 233 -11.69 -2.30 -19.07
C LYS A 233 -12.86 -1.45 -19.55
N ARG A 234 -13.92 -1.36 -18.74
CA ARG A 234 -15.10 -0.53 -19.03
C ARG A 234 -14.75 0.97 -19.09
N PHE A 235 -13.89 1.42 -18.18
CA PHE A 235 -13.51 2.82 -18.05
C PHE A 235 -12.58 3.28 -19.16
N THR A 236 -11.65 2.41 -19.58
CA THR A 236 -10.60 2.73 -20.58
C THR A 236 -10.95 2.26 -21.98
N GLU A 237 -12.04 1.50 -22.14
CA GLU A 237 -12.39 0.79 -23.39
C GLU A 237 -11.23 -0.11 -23.88
N GLY A 238 -10.40 -0.61 -22.93
CA GLY A 238 -9.26 -1.47 -23.23
C GLY A 238 -9.66 -2.84 -23.78
N GLU A 239 -8.77 -3.47 -24.55
CA GLU A 239 -9.01 -4.78 -25.17
C GLU A 239 -8.43 -5.94 -24.34
N GLY A 240 -7.60 -5.66 -23.31
CA GLY A 240 -6.96 -6.68 -22.47
C GLY A 240 -7.95 -7.59 -21.76
N ASP A 241 -7.45 -8.70 -21.27
CA ASP A 241 -8.24 -9.75 -20.62
C ASP A 241 -8.19 -9.64 -19.09
N PRO A 242 -9.31 -9.28 -18.40
CA PRO A 242 -9.39 -9.22 -16.96
C PRO A 242 -9.20 -10.59 -16.27
N GLU A 243 -9.55 -11.70 -16.92
CA GLU A 243 -9.39 -13.05 -16.37
C GLU A 243 -7.92 -13.45 -16.36
N ALA A 244 -7.19 -13.17 -17.44
CA ALA A 244 -5.75 -13.38 -17.51
C ALA A 244 -5.00 -12.52 -16.47
N LEU A 245 -5.38 -11.26 -16.30
CA LEU A 245 -4.83 -10.38 -15.25
C LEU A 245 -5.08 -10.95 -13.85
N ALA A 246 -6.30 -11.44 -13.57
CA ALA A 246 -6.62 -12.00 -12.27
C ALA A 246 -5.80 -13.28 -12.00
N ALA A 247 -5.68 -14.17 -12.97
CA ALA A 247 -4.87 -15.39 -12.86
C ALA A 247 -3.38 -15.07 -12.58
N GLU A 248 -2.81 -14.08 -13.26
CA GLU A 248 -1.44 -13.62 -13.06
C GLU A 248 -1.22 -13.11 -11.63
N ILE A 249 -2.05 -12.17 -11.17
CA ILE A 249 -1.93 -11.59 -9.83
C ILE A 249 -2.12 -12.65 -8.74
N VAL A 250 -3.05 -13.59 -8.92
CA VAL A 250 -3.27 -14.71 -7.98
C VAL A 250 -2.04 -15.61 -7.93
N SER A 251 -1.46 -15.96 -9.09
CA SER A 251 -0.22 -16.74 -9.15
C SER A 251 0.93 -16.03 -8.42
N GLN A 252 1.10 -14.72 -8.63
CA GLN A 252 2.10 -13.91 -7.95
C GLN A 252 1.87 -13.85 -6.43
N LEU A 253 0.61 -13.67 -5.99
CA LEU A 253 0.27 -13.67 -4.56
C LEU A 253 0.55 -15.03 -3.92
N GLU A 254 0.27 -16.13 -4.60
CA GLU A 254 0.63 -17.47 -4.13
C GLU A 254 2.13 -17.59 -3.88
N LYS A 255 2.98 -17.02 -4.77
CA LYS A 255 4.42 -16.97 -4.56
C LYS A 255 4.80 -16.14 -3.34
N VAL A 256 4.14 -15.00 -3.11
CA VAL A 256 4.34 -14.18 -1.90
C VAL A 256 3.99 -14.94 -0.63
N LEU A 257 2.90 -15.70 -0.62
CA LEU A 257 2.50 -16.52 0.53
C LEU A 257 3.51 -17.63 0.84
N HIS A 258 4.19 -18.15 -0.18
CA HIS A 258 5.16 -19.24 -0.06
C HIS A 258 6.63 -18.78 -0.16
N LEU A 259 6.92 -17.50 0.08
CA LEU A 259 8.27 -16.94 -0.04
C LEU A 259 9.34 -17.68 0.79
N ASP A 260 8.97 -18.22 1.94
CA ASP A 260 9.93 -18.95 2.80
C ASP A 260 10.41 -20.28 2.16
N THR A 261 9.66 -20.84 1.23
CA THR A 261 9.99 -22.08 0.51
C THR A 261 10.49 -21.86 -0.92
N LEU A 262 10.11 -20.71 -1.54
CA LEU A 262 10.47 -20.33 -2.89
C LEU A 262 11.97 -20.16 -3.13
N PRO A 263 12.71 -19.47 -2.25
CA PRO A 263 14.14 -19.27 -2.45
C PRO A 263 14.92 -20.58 -2.58
N ALA A 264 14.46 -21.67 -1.95
CA ALA A 264 15.11 -22.96 -2.03
C ALA A 264 15.01 -23.63 -3.40
N ARG A 265 13.95 -23.32 -4.18
CA ARG A 265 13.71 -23.92 -5.49
C ARG A 265 14.11 -23.03 -6.65
N ALA A 266 13.92 -21.72 -6.50
CA ALA A 266 14.00 -20.76 -7.59
C ALA A 266 15.27 -19.91 -7.59
N LEU A 267 15.95 -19.77 -6.43
CA LEU A 267 17.17 -18.98 -6.33
C LEU A 267 18.35 -19.90 -6.04
N LEU A 268 19.12 -20.28 -7.08
CA LEU A 268 20.48 -20.78 -6.88
C LEU A 268 20.59 -21.96 -5.88
N ALA A 269 19.52 -22.76 -5.67
CA ALA A 269 19.53 -23.87 -4.75
C ALA A 269 20.74 -24.75 -5.02
N GLY A 270 21.63 -24.91 -4.01
CA GLY A 270 22.87 -25.63 -4.11
C GLY A 270 24.07 -24.81 -4.59
N THR A 271 23.93 -23.49 -4.77
CA THR A 271 25.08 -22.61 -5.04
C THR A 271 25.55 -21.87 -3.79
N PRO A 272 26.85 -21.48 -3.71
CA PRO A 272 27.38 -20.70 -2.57
C PRO A 272 26.72 -19.33 -2.37
N ASP A 273 26.05 -18.82 -3.39
CA ASP A 273 25.44 -17.49 -3.39
C ASP A 273 24.00 -17.49 -2.85
N TYR A 274 23.41 -18.66 -2.64
CA TYR A 274 22.01 -18.79 -2.20
C TYR A 274 21.70 -18.04 -0.90
N ASP A 275 22.47 -18.25 0.15
CA ASP A 275 22.25 -17.63 1.46
C ASP A 275 22.37 -16.11 1.38
N GLN A 276 23.26 -15.60 0.52
CA GLN A 276 23.41 -14.17 0.31
C GLN A 276 22.20 -13.59 -0.43
N ALA A 277 21.71 -14.22 -1.50
CA ALA A 277 20.54 -13.78 -2.24
C ALA A 277 19.29 -13.73 -1.35
N VAL A 278 19.07 -14.78 -0.57
CA VAL A 278 17.98 -14.83 0.43
C VAL A 278 18.16 -13.75 1.48
N GLY A 279 19.39 -13.51 1.93
CA GLY A 279 19.73 -12.42 2.84
C GLY A 279 19.32 -11.05 2.30
N TYR A 280 19.58 -10.76 1.03
CA TYR A 280 19.18 -9.51 0.37
C TYR A 280 17.67 -9.31 0.35
N ILE A 281 16.93 -10.33 -0.09
CA ILE A 281 15.47 -10.28 -0.11
C ILE A 281 14.92 -10.04 1.29
N ARG A 282 15.43 -10.77 2.28
CA ARG A 282 15.03 -10.63 3.69
C ARG A 282 15.33 -9.23 4.22
N ASP A 283 16.49 -8.67 3.87
CA ASP A 283 16.88 -7.31 4.28
C ASP A 283 16.02 -6.25 3.59
N GLY A 284 15.61 -6.44 2.35
CA GLY A 284 14.64 -5.58 1.66
C GLY A 284 13.28 -5.53 2.34
N LEU A 285 12.86 -6.63 2.95
CA LEU A 285 11.60 -6.74 3.69
C LEU A 285 11.68 -6.26 5.14
N LYS A 286 12.87 -5.94 5.65
CA LYS A 286 13.04 -5.32 6.97
C LYS A 286 12.47 -3.92 6.98
N GLY A 287 11.77 -3.55 8.02
CA GLY A 287 11.19 -2.22 8.16
C GLY A 287 9.77 -2.23 8.74
N GLY A 288 9.19 -3.42 8.89
CA GLY A 288 7.86 -3.61 9.44
C GLY A 288 6.77 -3.77 8.37
N ASP A 289 5.52 -3.73 8.80
CA ASP A 289 4.35 -4.04 7.98
C ASP A 289 4.18 -3.11 6.79
N TRP A 290 4.67 -1.87 6.87
CA TRP A 290 4.60 -0.91 5.77
C TRP A 290 5.37 -1.36 4.52
N THR A 291 6.51 -2.07 4.70
CA THR A 291 7.28 -2.60 3.57
C THR A 291 6.49 -3.69 2.84
N TRP A 292 5.81 -4.55 3.59
CA TRP A 292 4.88 -5.54 3.04
C TRP A 292 3.68 -4.89 2.36
N GLY A 293 3.16 -3.82 2.98
CA GLY A 293 2.11 -3.00 2.37
C GLY A 293 2.54 -2.44 1.02
N ALA A 294 3.76 -1.90 0.92
CA ALA A 294 4.30 -1.40 -0.34
C ALA A 294 4.49 -2.51 -1.39
N LEU A 295 4.98 -3.70 -0.99
CA LEU A 295 5.11 -4.84 -1.89
C LEU A 295 3.75 -5.32 -2.41
N LEU A 296 2.75 -5.44 -1.55
CA LEU A 296 1.40 -5.85 -1.97
C LEU A 296 0.71 -4.77 -2.81
N ALA A 297 0.92 -3.48 -2.50
CA ALA A 297 0.43 -2.40 -3.36
C ALA A 297 1.06 -2.45 -4.76
N TRP A 298 2.36 -2.73 -4.85
CA TRP A 298 3.02 -2.99 -6.13
C TRP A 298 2.36 -4.17 -6.85
N LEU A 299 2.20 -5.31 -6.19
CA LEU A 299 1.63 -6.53 -6.76
C LEU A 299 0.23 -6.31 -7.36
N PHE A 300 -0.62 -5.53 -6.70
CA PHE A 300 -1.98 -5.22 -7.19
C PHE A 300 -2.05 -4.06 -8.18
N THR A 301 -0.92 -3.44 -8.51
CA THR A 301 -0.92 -2.23 -9.35
C THR A 301 -0.09 -2.40 -10.62
N HIS A 302 1.06 -3.08 -10.55
CA HIS A 302 2.06 -3.06 -11.62
C HIS A 302 1.55 -3.56 -12.97
N SER A 303 0.68 -4.54 -12.98
CA SER A 303 0.17 -5.19 -14.20
C SER A 303 -1.19 -4.68 -14.68
N LEU A 304 -1.83 -3.70 -13.98
CA LEU A 304 -3.16 -3.19 -14.34
C LEU A 304 -3.21 -2.62 -15.76
N GLY A 305 -2.12 -1.99 -16.22
CA GLY A 305 -2.00 -1.43 -17.57
C GLY A 305 -2.16 -2.45 -18.70
N LYS A 306 -2.01 -3.76 -18.42
CA LYS A 306 -2.24 -4.85 -19.39
C LYS A 306 -3.66 -4.88 -19.94
N ILE A 307 -4.61 -4.28 -19.21
CA ILE A 307 -5.99 -4.13 -19.73
C ILE A 307 -6.04 -3.23 -20.97
N VAL A 308 -5.06 -2.33 -21.15
CA VAL A 308 -5.02 -1.39 -22.29
C VAL A 308 -3.91 -1.75 -23.26
N THR A 309 -2.74 -2.16 -22.78
CA THR A 309 -1.58 -2.44 -23.61
C THR A 309 -0.71 -3.53 -23.02
N GLU A 310 -0.23 -4.44 -23.84
CA GLU A 310 0.72 -5.48 -23.41
C GLU A 310 2.15 -4.96 -23.33
N THR A 311 2.49 -3.94 -24.13
CA THR A 311 3.82 -3.33 -24.13
C THR A 311 3.80 -1.98 -23.43
N GLY A 312 4.68 -1.79 -22.43
CA GLY A 312 4.73 -0.56 -21.64
C GLY A 312 3.56 -0.43 -20.64
N TYR A 313 2.94 -1.54 -20.29
CA TYR A 313 1.87 -1.58 -19.28
C TYR A 313 2.33 -1.07 -17.91
N ASP A 314 3.60 -1.25 -17.58
CA ASP A 314 4.25 -0.71 -16.38
C ASP A 314 4.17 0.81 -16.32
N THR A 315 4.48 1.48 -17.43
CA THR A 315 4.35 2.94 -17.56
C THR A 315 2.90 3.39 -17.42
N GLN A 316 1.97 2.66 -18.03
CA GLN A 316 0.53 2.94 -17.91
C GLN A 316 0.03 2.73 -16.48
N SER A 317 0.39 1.62 -15.84
CA SER A 317 0.03 1.32 -14.46
C SER A 317 0.56 2.38 -13.49
N ARG A 318 1.82 2.82 -13.69
CA ARG A 318 2.43 3.88 -12.90
C ARG A 318 1.72 5.23 -13.07
N SER A 319 1.36 5.60 -14.31
CA SER A 319 0.59 6.81 -14.60
C SER A 319 -0.73 6.82 -13.82
N TRP A 320 -1.43 5.69 -13.76
CA TRP A 320 -2.71 5.57 -13.05
C TRP A 320 -2.61 5.75 -11.53
N VAL A 321 -1.44 5.52 -10.93
CA VAL A 321 -1.24 5.81 -9.49
C VAL A 321 -1.55 7.27 -9.18
N ASP A 322 -1.14 8.19 -10.05
CA ASP A 322 -1.40 9.63 -9.89
C ASP A 322 -2.68 10.08 -10.60
N GLU A 323 -2.91 9.67 -11.85
CA GLU A 323 -4.08 10.07 -12.64
C GLU A 323 -5.40 9.60 -12.02
N TRP A 324 -5.44 8.40 -11.49
CA TRP A 324 -6.62 7.82 -10.85
C TRP A 324 -6.60 7.94 -9.33
N LEU A 325 -5.72 8.77 -8.77
CA LEU A 325 -5.63 9.03 -7.32
C LEU A 325 -5.45 7.77 -6.46
N LEU A 326 -4.91 6.69 -7.03
CA LEU A 326 -4.61 5.44 -6.29
C LEU A 326 -3.57 5.67 -5.21
N ARG A 327 -2.68 6.65 -5.40
CA ARG A 327 -1.71 7.14 -4.41
C ARG A 327 -2.35 7.38 -3.04
N LYS A 328 -3.56 7.95 -2.99
CA LYS A 328 -4.28 8.25 -1.74
C LYS A 328 -4.64 6.96 -0.98
N THR A 329 -5.09 5.92 -1.70
CA THR A 329 -5.40 4.61 -1.12
C THR A 329 -4.15 3.94 -0.57
N ILE A 330 -3.05 3.94 -1.33
CA ILE A 330 -1.76 3.38 -0.91
C ILE A 330 -1.25 4.11 0.34
N LEU A 331 -1.26 5.45 0.34
CA LEU A 331 -0.80 6.26 1.45
C LEU A 331 -1.60 6.02 2.73
N ASN A 332 -2.94 5.93 2.64
CA ASN A 332 -3.79 5.62 3.78
C ASN A 332 -3.51 4.21 4.32
N MET A 333 -3.41 3.21 3.45
CA MET A 333 -3.04 1.85 3.84
C MET A 333 -1.71 1.80 4.59
N LEU A 334 -0.67 2.51 4.11
CA LEU A 334 0.63 2.56 4.78
C LEU A 334 0.57 3.24 6.15
N ARG A 335 -0.23 4.31 6.31
CA ARG A 335 -0.48 4.95 7.61
C ARG A 335 -1.20 4.01 8.57
N ASP A 336 -2.21 3.29 8.10
CA ASP A 336 -2.97 2.31 8.90
C ASP A 336 -2.09 1.12 9.33
N LEU A 337 -0.99 0.85 8.60
CA LEU A 337 0.05 -0.10 8.97
C LEU A 337 1.09 0.48 9.95
N GLY A 338 0.93 1.72 10.40
CA GLY A 338 1.77 2.38 11.40
C GLY A 338 2.91 3.23 10.84
N ALA A 339 2.95 3.49 9.54
CA ALA A 339 3.90 4.44 8.97
C ALA A 339 3.50 5.89 9.31
N ASP A 340 4.46 6.71 9.72
CA ASP A 340 4.25 8.15 9.81
C ASP A 340 4.08 8.78 8.42
N GLU A 341 3.74 10.07 8.36
CA GLU A 341 3.48 10.79 7.11
C GLU A 341 4.66 10.71 6.12
N ALA A 342 5.88 10.90 6.63
CA ALA A 342 7.09 10.92 5.81
C ALA A 342 7.42 9.51 5.29
N LEU A 343 7.23 8.49 6.12
CA LEU A 343 7.47 7.10 5.78
C LEU A 343 6.40 6.59 4.80
N ALA A 344 5.13 6.95 5.00
CA ALA A 344 4.04 6.60 4.09
C ALA A 344 4.25 7.23 2.71
N ALA A 345 4.62 8.52 2.64
CA ALA A 345 4.96 9.19 1.39
C ALA A 345 6.15 8.50 0.68
N ARG A 346 7.18 8.11 1.44
CA ARG A 346 8.33 7.36 0.92
C ARG A 346 7.92 5.96 0.43
N GLY A 347 6.97 5.32 1.10
CA GLY A 347 6.41 4.03 0.68
C GLY A 347 5.70 4.12 -0.68
N VAL A 348 5.00 5.22 -0.97
CA VAL A 348 4.40 5.46 -2.30
C VAL A 348 5.48 5.61 -3.37
N LEU A 349 6.58 6.36 -3.09
CA LEU A 349 7.71 6.44 -4.01
C LEU A 349 8.32 5.07 -4.29
N LEU A 350 8.38 4.21 -3.28
CA LEU A 350 8.85 2.83 -3.44
C LEU A 350 7.93 2.02 -4.36
N VAL A 351 6.61 2.11 -4.18
CA VAL A 351 5.65 1.42 -5.07
C VAL A 351 5.84 1.87 -6.52
N ASN A 352 5.91 3.18 -6.76
CA ASN A 352 6.13 3.73 -8.10
C ASN A 352 7.49 3.30 -8.69
N ALA A 353 8.53 3.27 -7.85
CA ALA A 353 9.86 2.82 -8.26
C ALA A 353 9.85 1.33 -8.65
N LEU A 354 9.15 0.47 -7.89
CA LEU A 354 9.03 -0.95 -8.21
C LEU A 354 8.25 -1.17 -9.52
N ILE A 355 7.18 -0.41 -9.77
CA ILE A 355 6.42 -0.48 -11.03
C ILE A 355 7.30 -0.02 -12.20
N GLY A 356 7.89 1.18 -12.10
CA GLY A 356 8.64 1.77 -13.22
C GLY A 356 9.99 1.11 -13.50
N GLN A 357 10.50 0.28 -12.60
CA GLN A 357 11.75 -0.47 -12.76
C GLN A 357 11.53 -1.98 -12.91
N GLU A 358 10.30 -2.38 -13.22
CA GLU A 358 9.98 -3.76 -13.56
C GLU A 358 10.86 -4.25 -14.72
N GLY A 359 11.40 -5.45 -14.58
CA GLY A 359 12.31 -6.01 -15.60
C GLY A 359 13.65 -5.28 -15.76
N CYS A 360 14.05 -4.38 -14.85
CA CYS A 360 15.31 -3.62 -14.97
C CYS A 360 16.54 -4.51 -15.09
N PHE A 361 16.57 -5.68 -14.45
CA PHE A 361 17.65 -6.67 -14.61
C PHE A 361 17.58 -7.37 -15.95
N LYS A 362 16.39 -7.80 -16.37
CA LYS A 362 16.16 -8.48 -17.65
C LYS A 362 16.63 -7.63 -18.83
N ALA A 363 16.32 -6.34 -18.80
CA ALA A 363 16.71 -5.41 -19.85
C ALA A 363 18.23 -5.22 -19.98
N GLN A 364 18.99 -5.50 -18.92
CA GLN A 364 20.44 -5.18 -18.86
C GLN A 364 21.35 -6.41 -18.77
N VAL A 365 20.83 -7.61 -18.53
CA VAL A 365 21.62 -8.82 -18.27
C VAL A 365 22.61 -9.16 -19.38
N ASN A 366 22.26 -8.87 -20.64
CA ASN A 366 23.10 -9.13 -21.82
C ASN A 366 23.92 -7.90 -22.27
N GLU A 367 23.81 -6.78 -21.57
CA GLU A 367 24.50 -5.54 -21.92
C GLU A 367 25.93 -5.51 -21.37
N ALA A 368 26.76 -4.70 -22.01
CA ALA A 368 28.11 -4.42 -21.48
C ALA A 368 27.97 -3.60 -20.19
N LYS A 369 28.53 -4.10 -19.07
CA LYS A 369 28.47 -3.47 -17.75
C LYS A 369 27.02 -3.34 -17.20
N PRO A 370 26.33 -4.46 -16.99
CA PRO A 370 24.92 -4.47 -16.63
C PRO A 370 24.64 -3.70 -15.33
N ALA A 371 25.48 -3.84 -14.30
CA ALA A 371 25.34 -3.11 -13.04
C ALA A 371 25.37 -1.59 -13.23
N TYR A 372 26.27 -1.07 -14.09
CA TYR A 372 26.30 0.35 -14.40
C TYR A 372 24.99 0.80 -15.09
N ARG A 373 24.50 0.01 -16.05
CA ARG A 373 23.28 0.33 -16.78
C ARG A 373 22.05 0.34 -15.86
N VAL A 374 21.96 -0.64 -14.96
CA VAL A 374 20.88 -0.67 -13.96
C VAL A 374 20.93 0.58 -13.07
N VAL A 375 22.07 0.89 -12.46
CA VAL A 375 22.13 2.05 -11.56
C VAL A 375 21.95 3.37 -12.30
N GLU A 376 22.40 3.47 -13.56
CA GLU A 376 22.15 4.64 -14.41
C GLU A 376 20.64 4.82 -14.68
N ALA A 377 19.92 3.73 -14.98
CA ALA A 377 18.47 3.76 -15.18
C ALA A 377 17.73 4.12 -13.89
N LEU A 378 18.09 3.49 -12.77
CA LEU A 378 17.51 3.79 -11.45
C LEU A 378 17.66 5.28 -11.07
N LEU A 379 18.82 5.87 -11.32
CA LEU A 379 19.08 7.27 -10.98
C LEU A 379 18.47 8.30 -11.95
N LYS A 380 17.93 7.88 -13.09
CA LYS A 380 17.14 8.71 -14.00
C LYS A 380 15.67 8.84 -13.54
N ASP A 381 15.21 7.91 -12.74
CA ASP A 381 13.85 7.86 -12.24
C ASP A 381 13.69 8.76 -11.01
N ASP A 382 12.73 9.69 -11.06
CA ASP A 382 12.51 10.66 -9.99
C ASP A 382 11.94 10.02 -8.70
N ASP A 383 11.08 8.99 -8.82
CA ASP A 383 10.56 8.26 -7.66
C ASP A 383 11.68 7.48 -6.96
N VAL A 384 12.56 6.83 -7.74
CA VAL A 384 13.78 6.19 -7.22
C VAL A 384 14.66 7.21 -6.52
N ARG A 385 14.93 8.36 -7.13
CA ARG A 385 15.74 9.42 -6.52
C ARG A 385 15.13 9.94 -5.22
N GLY A 386 13.80 10.11 -5.23
CA GLY A 386 13.04 10.50 -4.03
C GLY A 386 13.15 9.45 -2.93
N PHE A 387 12.97 8.18 -3.25
CA PHE A 387 13.09 7.07 -2.30
C PHE A 387 14.49 6.96 -1.72
N LEU A 388 15.53 7.09 -2.55
CA LEU A 388 16.93 7.08 -2.14
C LEU A 388 17.38 8.38 -1.44
N LYS A 389 16.51 9.38 -1.31
CA LYS A 389 16.81 10.71 -0.76
C LYS A 389 18.01 11.36 -1.45
N VAL A 390 18.07 11.25 -2.79
CA VAL A 390 19.15 11.88 -3.56
C VAL A 390 19.09 13.39 -3.40
N ASN A 391 20.14 13.98 -2.89
CA ASN A 391 20.23 15.42 -2.67
C ASN A 391 21.61 15.97 -3.10
N ARG A 392 21.66 17.27 -3.38
CA ARG A 392 22.90 17.96 -3.73
C ARG A 392 23.37 18.80 -2.54
N TYR A 393 24.60 18.56 -2.11
CA TYR A 393 25.26 19.36 -1.10
C TYR A 393 26.70 19.66 -1.55
N GLN A 394 27.12 20.93 -1.58
CA GLN A 394 28.43 21.40 -2.05
C GLN A 394 28.80 20.78 -3.42
N ASP A 395 27.88 20.86 -4.39
CA ASP A 395 28.01 20.34 -5.75
C ASP A 395 28.20 18.81 -5.88
N VAL A 396 28.08 18.07 -4.77
CA VAL A 396 28.12 16.60 -4.74
C VAL A 396 26.70 16.05 -4.58
N LEU A 397 26.34 15.05 -5.38
CA LEU A 397 25.12 14.29 -5.22
C LEU A 397 25.33 13.17 -4.20
N TRP A 398 24.51 13.18 -3.16
CA TRP A 398 24.49 12.19 -2.09
C TRP A 398 23.25 11.33 -2.18
N TYR A 399 23.33 10.08 -1.71
CA TYR A 399 22.21 9.16 -1.63
C TYR A 399 22.24 8.32 -0.35
N ASN A 400 21.12 7.72 0.05
CA ASN A 400 21.02 6.84 1.22
C ASN A 400 21.36 5.39 0.82
N LYS A 401 22.42 4.81 1.40
CA LYS A 401 22.89 3.44 1.11
C LYS A 401 21.93 2.36 1.60
N GLU A 402 21.31 2.59 2.76
CA GLU A 402 20.35 1.66 3.37
C GLU A 402 19.08 1.57 2.53
N ALA A 403 18.62 2.72 2.02
CA ALA A 403 17.52 2.77 1.06
C ALA A 403 17.86 2.07 -0.27
N PHE A 404 19.10 2.21 -0.71
CA PHE A 404 19.56 1.54 -1.93
C PHE A 404 19.56 0.01 -1.77
N ASP A 405 20.02 -0.51 -0.62
CA ASP A 405 19.95 -1.94 -0.32
C ASP A 405 18.50 -2.43 -0.26
N GLN A 406 17.62 -1.68 0.40
CA GLN A 406 16.20 -2.00 0.47
C GLN A 406 15.57 -2.07 -0.92
N LEU A 407 15.84 -1.08 -1.77
CA LEU A 407 15.34 -1.05 -3.14
C LEU A 407 15.84 -2.23 -3.96
N LEU A 408 17.15 -2.52 -3.92
CA LEU A 408 17.73 -3.67 -4.65
C LEU A 408 17.13 -5.00 -4.17
N GLY A 409 16.96 -5.17 -2.86
CA GLY A 409 16.34 -6.37 -2.29
C GLY A 409 14.90 -6.57 -2.77
N LEU A 410 14.12 -5.48 -2.83
CA LEU A 410 12.72 -5.53 -3.29
C LEU A 410 12.61 -5.67 -4.81
N LEU A 411 13.49 -5.07 -5.60
CA LEU A 411 13.55 -5.30 -7.06
C LEU A 411 13.92 -6.75 -7.38
N LEU A 412 14.87 -7.33 -6.62
CA LEU A 412 15.20 -8.74 -6.77
C LEU A 412 14.01 -9.63 -6.38
N LEU A 413 13.29 -9.28 -5.31
CA LEU A 413 12.09 -10.00 -4.88
C LEU A 413 10.97 -9.93 -5.93
N ALA A 414 10.71 -8.74 -6.48
CA ALA A 414 9.75 -8.57 -7.57
C ALA A 414 10.12 -9.46 -8.77
N ALA A 415 11.39 -9.46 -9.17
CA ALA A 415 11.88 -10.32 -10.25
C ALA A 415 11.72 -11.83 -9.93
N VAL A 416 11.93 -12.24 -8.67
CA VAL A 416 11.68 -13.64 -8.24
C VAL A 416 10.20 -13.99 -8.39
N ILE A 417 9.31 -13.12 -7.95
CA ILE A 417 7.86 -13.33 -8.05
C ILE A 417 7.47 -13.46 -9.53
N ASP A 418 7.89 -12.55 -10.39
CA ASP A 418 7.55 -12.54 -11.81
C ASP A 418 8.07 -13.78 -12.55
N VAL A 419 9.37 -14.07 -12.37
CA VAL A 419 10.01 -15.20 -13.08
C VAL A 419 9.41 -16.54 -12.64
N THR A 420 9.09 -16.71 -11.35
CA THR A 420 8.53 -17.96 -10.81
C THR A 420 7.03 -18.10 -11.03
N SER A 421 6.33 -17.02 -11.34
CA SER A 421 4.89 -17.04 -11.67
C SER A 421 4.63 -17.25 -13.17
N ALA A 422 5.67 -17.14 -14.01
CA ALA A 422 5.53 -17.31 -15.44
C ALA A 422 5.17 -18.78 -15.78
N PRO A 423 4.00 -19.05 -16.43
CA PRO A 423 3.52 -20.41 -16.63
C PRO A 423 4.36 -21.21 -17.63
N ASP A 424 5.07 -20.52 -18.52
CA ASP A 424 5.82 -21.13 -19.63
C ASP A 424 7.27 -21.47 -19.30
N LYS A 425 7.75 -21.16 -18.06
CA LYS A 425 9.12 -21.39 -17.65
C LYS A 425 9.28 -22.65 -16.81
N THR A 426 10.32 -23.40 -17.13
CA THR A 426 10.80 -24.50 -16.26
C THR A 426 11.55 -23.95 -15.05
N ASP A 427 11.62 -24.73 -13.97
CA ASP A 427 12.39 -24.37 -12.77
C ASP A 427 13.86 -24.06 -13.07
N GLN A 428 14.46 -24.76 -14.05
CA GLN A 428 15.85 -24.53 -14.45
C GLN A 428 16.03 -23.19 -15.18
N GLU A 429 15.15 -22.85 -16.12
CA GLU A 429 15.19 -21.57 -16.82
C GLU A 429 14.98 -20.40 -15.85
N ALA A 430 14.05 -20.55 -14.90
CA ALA A 430 13.86 -19.56 -13.84
C ALA A 430 15.11 -19.40 -12.97
N ALA A 431 15.74 -20.50 -12.56
CA ALA A 431 16.97 -20.47 -11.77
C ALA A 431 18.14 -19.82 -12.51
N ASP A 432 18.31 -20.11 -13.80
CA ASP A 432 19.39 -19.54 -14.62
C ASP A 432 19.19 -18.02 -14.79
N GLU A 433 17.95 -17.59 -15.07
CA GLU A 433 17.60 -16.18 -15.22
C GLU A 433 17.81 -15.40 -13.91
N LEU A 434 17.34 -15.93 -12.78
CA LEU A 434 17.50 -15.30 -11.46
C LEU A 434 18.97 -15.28 -11.01
N SER A 435 19.77 -16.29 -11.40
CA SER A 435 21.21 -16.30 -11.15
C SER A 435 21.91 -15.13 -11.85
N ALA A 436 21.52 -14.85 -13.09
CA ALA A 436 22.06 -13.73 -13.85
C ALA A 436 21.67 -12.37 -13.23
N TYR A 437 20.42 -12.22 -12.76
CA TYR A 437 19.96 -11.02 -12.07
C TYR A 437 20.69 -10.81 -10.75
N TYR A 438 20.88 -11.89 -9.99
CA TYR A 438 21.61 -11.80 -8.73
C TYR A 438 23.08 -11.43 -8.93
N ALA A 439 23.71 -11.86 -10.01
CA ALA A 439 25.06 -11.41 -10.33
C ALA A 439 25.16 -9.88 -10.47
N ILE A 440 24.17 -9.26 -11.11
CA ILE A 440 24.07 -7.79 -11.20
C ILE A 440 23.91 -7.15 -9.81
N VAL A 441 23.04 -7.73 -8.96
CA VAL A 441 22.82 -7.23 -7.58
C VAL A 441 24.11 -7.31 -6.76
N LYS A 442 24.92 -8.38 -6.90
CA LYS A 442 26.23 -8.52 -6.24
C LYS A 442 27.20 -7.40 -6.65
N GLU A 443 27.27 -7.11 -7.96
CA GLU A 443 28.12 -6.03 -8.47
C GLU A 443 27.67 -4.66 -7.95
N LEU A 444 26.34 -4.41 -7.89
CA LEU A 444 25.77 -3.17 -7.36
C LEU A 444 26.06 -3.02 -5.87
N HIS A 445 25.97 -4.10 -5.11
CA HIS A 445 26.31 -4.09 -3.69
C HIS A 445 27.80 -3.81 -3.46
N ALA A 446 28.67 -4.41 -4.25
CA ALA A 446 30.10 -4.11 -4.22
C ALA A 446 30.38 -2.64 -4.59
N ALA A 447 29.71 -2.11 -5.62
CA ALA A 447 29.82 -0.71 -6.01
C ALA A 447 29.35 0.24 -4.90
N LYS A 448 28.23 -0.08 -4.23
CA LYS A 448 27.73 0.68 -3.07
C LYS A 448 28.77 0.75 -1.92
N ALA A 449 29.47 -0.33 -1.63
CA ALA A 449 30.49 -0.37 -0.58
C ALA A 449 31.57 0.70 -0.80
N HIS A 450 31.93 0.96 -2.05
CA HIS A 450 32.97 1.92 -2.45
C HIS A 450 32.46 3.33 -2.75
N SER A 451 31.14 3.58 -2.65
CA SER A 451 30.53 4.84 -3.10
C SER A 451 30.68 6.01 -2.13
N ASP A 452 31.01 5.78 -0.86
CA ASP A 452 31.02 6.81 0.20
C ASP A 452 29.75 7.68 0.23
N TYR A 453 28.56 7.07 -0.01
CA TYR A 453 27.26 7.76 -0.13
C TYR A 453 27.15 8.76 -1.30
N ARG A 454 28.13 8.77 -2.24
CA ARG A 454 28.15 9.67 -3.40
C ARG A 454 27.70 8.96 -4.68
N VAL A 455 26.76 9.59 -5.38
CA VAL A 455 26.23 9.07 -6.64
C VAL A 455 27.33 8.88 -7.70
N GLU A 456 28.22 9.83 -7.85
CA GLU A 456 29.32 9.76 -8.83
C GLU A 456 30.24 8.57 -8.56
N LYS A 457 30.57 8.32 -7.29
CA LYS A 457 31.40 7.19 -6.91
C LYS A 457 30.69 5.86 -7.11
N LEU A 458 29.36 5.81 -6.83
CA LEU A 458 28.54 4.63 -7.11
C LEU A 458 28.57 4.28 -8.61
N LEU A 459 28.34 5.27 -9.47
CA LEU A 459 28.39 5.09 -10.92
C LEU A 459 29.79 4.69 -11.40
N ALA A 460 30.85 5.32 -10.88
CA ALA A 460 32.23 4.98 -11.24
C ALA A 460 32.60 3.55 -10.81
N ALA A 461 32.19 3.13 -9.60
CA ALA A 461 32.41 1.77 -9.12
C ALA A 461 31.64 0.73 -9.94
N ALA A 462 30.36 0.97 -10.23
CA ALA A 462 29.55 0.09 -11.06
C ALA A 462 30.08 -0.01 -12.51
N ARG A 463 30.75 1.04 -13.00
CA ARG A 463 31.44 1.02 -14.31
C ARG A 463 32.75 0.23 -14.30
N GLY A 464 33.25 -0.15 -13.12
CA GLY A 464 34.56 -0.80 -12.96
C GLY A 464 35.74 0.17 -13.10
N SER A 465 35.50 1.47 -12.91
CA SER A 465 36.53 2.52 -13.05
C SER A 465 37.28 2.84 -11.77
N LEU A 466 36.87 2.27 -10.63
CA LEU A 466 37.60 2.36 -9.36
C LEU A 466 38.48 1.12 -9.19
N ALA A 467 39.79 1.34 -8.96
CA ALA A 467 40.69 0.25 -8.62
C ALA A 467 40.18 -0.44 -7.32
N PRO A 468 40.28 -1.78 -7.21
CA PRO A 468 39.86 -2.46 -5.99
C PRO A 468 40.65 -1.92 -4.80
N VAL A 469 39.95 -1.27 -3.88
CA VAL A 469 40.53 -0.91 -2.58
C VAL A 469 40.67 -2.23 -1.81
N ALA A 470 41.90 -2.63 -1.53
CA ALA A 470 42.17 -3.76 -0.68
C ALA A 470 41.35 -3.63 0.63
N PRO A 471 40.74 -4.70 1.13
CA PRO A 471 40.00 -4.64 2.37
C PRO A 471 40.93 -4.06 3.45
N LYS A 472 40.53 -2.92 4.06
CA LYS A 472 41.22 -2.39 5.23
C LYS A 472 41.15 -3.50 6.27
N GLY A 473 42.30 -4.15 6.51
CA GLY A 473 42.44 -5.16 7.54
C GLY A 473 41.86 -4.60 8.83
N VAL A 474 40.94 -5.34 9.42
CA VAL A 474 40.49 -5.11 10.79
C VAL A 474 41.76 -5.14 11.63
N ALA A 475 42.22 -3.98 12.09
CA ALA A 475 43.29 -3.91 13.07
C ALA A 475 42.83 -4.73 14.29
N PRO A 476 43.64 -5.68 14.80
CA PRO A 476 43.26 -6.40 15.98
C PRO A 476 43.05 -5.39 17.11
N HIS A 477 41.87 -5.37 17.70
CA HIS A 477 41.61 -4.63 18.91
C HIS A 477 42.63 -5.06 19.96
N ALA A 478 43.59 -4.16 20.25
CA ALA A 478 44.44 -4.29 21.43
C ALA A 478 43.50 -4.27 22.65
N VAL A 479 43.45 -5.40 23.34
CA VAL A 479 42.80 -5.53 24.65
C VAL A 479 43.55 -4.55 25.57
N ALA A 480 42.94 -3.41 25.84
CA ALA A 480 43.40 -2.48 26.85
C ALA A 480 43.19 -3.13 28.21
N THR A 481 44.28 -3.62 28.81
CA THR A 481 44.35 -4.04 30.20
C THR A 481 43.99 -2.86 31.10
N ALA A 482 42.94 -3.00 31.88
CA ALA A 482 42.50 -2.03 32.88
C ALA A 482 43.62 -1.78 33.92
N PRO A 483 43.91 -0.52 34.29
CA PRO A 483 44.82 -0.24 35.40
C PRO A 483 44.11 -0.53 36.73
N GLN A 484 44.85 -1.24 37.62
CA GLN A 484 44.45 -1.51 38.97
C GLN A 484 44.24 -0.25 39.81
N VAL A 485 43.13 -0.24 40.54
CA VAL A 485 42.75 0.78 41.50
C VAL A 485 43.67 0.69 42.72
N GLY A 486 44.49 1.73 42.90
CA GLY A 486 45.20 1.99 44.17
C GLY A 486 44.30 2.77 45.12
N THR A 487 44.13 2.23 46.31
CA THR A 487 43.49 2.83 47.47
C THR A 487 44.29 4.04 47.99
N ALA A 488 43.67 5.24 48.12
CA ALA A 488 44.13 6.29 49.01
C ALA A 488 42.95 7.18 49.47
N THR A 489 42.63 7.01 50.74
CA THR A 489 42.27 7.94 51.80
C THR A 489 41.64 9.31 51.49
N GLN A 490 40.43 9.49 52.03
CA GLN A 490 39.81 10.79 52.31
C GLN A 490 40.60 11.61 53.33
N PRO A 491 40.51 12.98 53.37
CA PRO A 491 39.54 13.60 54.26
C PRO A 491 38.93 14.94 53.82
N GLY A 492 37.73 15.26 54.35
CA GLY A 492 37.36 16.60 54.77
C GLY A 492 36.23 17.29 54.00
N VAL A 493 35.02 17.20 54.51
CA VAL A 493 33.90 18.10 54.31
C VAL A 493 34.15 19.41 55.06
N PRO A 494 33.68 20.60 54.59
CA PRO A 494 32.45 21.11 55.21
C PRO A 494 31.42 21.75 54.26
N ALA A 495 30.18 21.62 54.71
CA ALA A 495 28.97 22.20 54.19
C ALA A 495 28.92 23.73 54.31
N THR A 496 28.22 24.38 53.38
CA THR A 496 27.28 25.46 53.67
C THR A 496 26.30 25.67 52.51
N GLY A 497 25.06 25.84 52.88
CA GLY A 497 23.86 25.92 52.03
C GLY A 497 23.55 27.36 51.53
N PRO A 498 22.32 27.71 51.27
CA PRO A 498 21.87 28.19 49.98
C PRO A 498 21.65 29.72 49.90
N ARG A 499 21.64 30.29 48.70
CA ARG A 499 20.98 31.57 48.44
C ARG A 499 20.42 31.69 47.04
N SER A 500 19.14 31.99 47.02
CA SER A 500 18.28 32.49 45.94
C SER A 500 18.68 33.93 45.50
N ALA A 501 18.38 34.26 44.25
CA ALA A 501 17.72 35.48 43.72
C ALA A 501 17.93 35.59 42.20
N THR A 502 16.86 35.48 41.48
CA THR A 502 16.03 36.49 40.75
C THR A 502 16.76 37.55 39.92
N GLN A 503 16.13 37.75 38.74
CA GLN A 503 16.19 38.86 37.78
C GLN A 503 17.20 38.68 36.62
N GLY A 504 16.84 38.95 35.36
CA GLY A 504 15.71 39.61 34.72
C GLY A 504 15.98 39.59 33.21
N ALA A 505 14.95 39.40 32.46
CA ALA A 505 14.96 39.38 31.02
C ALA A 505 14.82 40.78 30.44
N GLU A 506 15.39 41.02 29.29
CA GLU A 506 14.81 41.94 28.31
C GLU A 506 15.23 41.56 26.87
N PRO A 507 14.37 41.86 25.87
CA PRO A 507 14.53 41.31 24.52
C PRO A 507 15.29 42.24 23.60
N MET A 508 16.07 41.65 22.70
CA MET A 508 16.75 42.39 21.65
C MET A 508 15.88 42.59 20.41
N VAL A 509 15.72 43.84 20.04
CA VAL A 509 15.03 44.43 18.90
C VAL A 509 15.80 44.19 17.60
N VAL A 510 15.09 43.81 16.54
CA VAL A 510 15.59 43.77 15.16
C VAL A 510 15.31 45.12 14.49
N PRO A 511 16.26 45.78 13.83
CA PRO A 511 15.94 46.96 13.03
C PRO A 511 15.51 46.60 11.60
N GLY A 512 14.44 47.27 11.19
CA GLY A 512 13.92 47.21 9.84
C GLY A 512 14.77 48.00 8.82
N ALA A 513 14.67 47.63 7.56
CA ALA A 513 15.08 48.43 6.42
C ALA A 513 13.89 48.68 5.51
N ALA A 514 13.64 49.95 5.27
CA ALA A 514 12.58 50.51 4.43
C ALA A 514 12.99 50.57 2.95
N PRO A 515 12.07 50.91 2.05
CA PRO A 515 12.14 50.60 0.62
C PRO A 515 12.76 51.73 -0.21
N THR A 516 13.35 51.38 -1.33
CA THR A 516 13.70 52.35 -2.40
C THR A 516 12.81 52.20 -3.61
N SER A 517 12.14 53.26 -3.90
CA SER A 517 11.44 53.59 -5.15
C SER A 517 12.41 53.75 -6.33
N GLY A 518 11.99 53.32 -7.51
CA GLY A 518 12.71 53.61 -8.76
C GLY A 518 11.82 53.37 -9.98
N THR A 519 11.28 54.43 -10.42
CA THR A 519 10.55 54.76 -11.67
C THR A 519 11.22 54.28 -12.96
N GLY A 520 10.37 53.92 -13.98
CA GLY A 520 10.72 54.28 -15.35
C GLY A 520 10.26 53.33 -16.44
N SER A 521 9.16 53.73 -17.12
CA SER A 521 8.94 53.71 -18.57
C SER A 521 8.71 52.37 -19.32
N GLY A 522 7.47 52.17 -19.80
CA GLY A 522 7.19 51.42 -21.05
C GLY A 522 7.38 52.33 -22.28
N PRO A 523 6.80 52.05 -23.49
CA PRO A 523 6.30 50.81 -24.08
C PRO A 523 6.87 50.53 -25.50
N GLN A 524 6.50 49.41 -26.16
CA GLN A 524 6.17 49.27 -27.60
C GLN A 524 6.20 47.79 -28.01
N GLU A 525 5.08 47.30 -28.40
CA GLU A 525 4.51 46.92 -29.71
C GLU A 525 5.47 46.16 -30.66
N ALA A 526 4.96 45.09 -31.12
CA ALA A 526 4.71 44.59 -32.48
C ALA A 526 5.32 43.19 -32.77
N SER A 527 4.52 42.33 -33.05
CA SER A 527 4.26 41.36 -34.12
C SER A 527 3.85 40.01 -33.60
#